data_9d10a82139a785591c7a2b7bd5a07ba5
#
_entry.id   9d10a82139a785591c7a2b7bd5a07ba5
#
_cell.length_a   1.000
_cell.length_b   1.000
_cell.length_c   1.000
_cell.angle_alpha   90.00
_cell.angle_beta   90.00
_cell.angle_gamma   90.00
#
_symmetry.space_group_name_H-M   'P 1'
#
loop_
_entity.id
_entity.type
_entity.pdbx_description
1 polymer ?
#
loop_
_entity_poly.entity_id
_entity_poly.type
_entity_poly.pdbx_seq_one_letter_code
_entity_poly.pdbx_strand_id
1 'polypeptide(L)'
;MARKKIIAGNWKMNMTPSEAVELVNTLKPLVANDDVDVVFCVPAIDIIPVVEAAKGSNIQIGAENMYFEEKGAFTGEISPAMLTDAGVKYVVLGHSERREYFAETSETVNKKMLKAFEHGITPIMCCGETLEQREQGVTMDFIRQQVKVGFLNVTANQAKTAVIAYEPIWAIGTGKTATTEQAEEVCKGIRACIAEIYDDATAAAIRIQYGGSVNAKTAPELFAQENIDGGLVGGASLKPDFGAIVNYNK
;
A
#
# COMPACT_ATOMS: atom_id res chain seq x y z
N MET A 1 -4.04 -11.25 19.18
CA MET A 1 -2.98 -11.86 18.36
C MET A 1 -2.26 -10.74 17.61
N ALA A 2 -0.95 -10.83 17.42
CA ALA A 2 -0.23 -9.85 16.61
C ALA A 2 -0.71 -9.90 15.15
N ARG A 3 -0.85 -8.74 14.50
CA ARG A 3 -1.19 -8.65 13.08
C ARG A 3 -0.01 -9.14 12.23
N LYS A 4 -0.29 -9.94 11.20
CA LYS A 4 0.74 -10.37 10.26
C LYS A 4 1.27 -9.15 9.51
N LYS A 5 2.58 -8.98 9.46
CA LYS A 5 3.21 -7.87 8.74
C LYS A 5 2.98 -8.03 7.23
N ILE A 6 2.84 -6.89 6.54
CA ILE A 6 2.72 -6.83 5.08
C ILE A 6 3.77 -5.87 4.52
N ILE A 7 4.60 -6.36 3.61
CA ILE A 7 5.64 -5.57 2.96
C ILE A 7 5.35 -5.57 1.46
N ALA A 8 4.87 -4.42 0.99
CA ALA A 8 4.50 -4.21 -0.40
C ALA A 8 5.57 -3.36 -1.11
N GLY A 9 6.07 -3.83 -2.22
CA GLY A 9 6.91 -3.05 -3.13
C GLY A 9 6.01 -2.27 -4.09
N ASN A 10 6.08 -0.95 -4.08
CA ASN A 10 5.49 -0.10 -5.10
C ASN A 10 6.56 0.21 -6.15
N TRP A 11 6.47 -0.43 -7.31
CA TRP A 11 7.48 -0.30 -8.37
C TRP A 11 7.38 1.02 -9.11
N LYS A 12 6.20 1.67 -9.02
CA LYS A 12 5.90 2.92 -9.73
C LYS A 12 6.09 2.72 -11.24
N MET A 13 6.43 3.77 -11.97
CA MET A 13 6.67 3.69 -13.42
C MET A 13 8.12 3.22 -13.69
N ASN A 14 8.42 1.98 -13.35
CA ASN A 14 9.72 1.36 -13.59
C ASN A 14 9.54 -0.07 -14.12
N MET A 15 10.57 -0.56 -14.78
CA MET A 15 10.69 -1.85 -15.43
C MET A 15 9.87 -1.97 -16.72
N THR A 16 10.44 -2.64 -17.68
CA THR A 16 9.74 -3.22 -18.83
C THR A 16 9.31 -4.64 -18.46
N PRO A 17 8.39 -5.28 -19.20
CA PRO A 17 7.94 -6.64 -18.88
C PRO A 17 9.07 -7.66 -18.74
N SER A 18 10.11 -7.57 -19.56
CA SER A 18 11.27 -8.47 -19.47
C SER A 18 12.10 -8.22 -18.21
N GLU A 19 12.41 -6.95 -17.89
CA GLU A 19 13.12 -6.55 -16.67
C GLU A 19 12.32 -6.91 -15.41
N ALA A 20 10.99 -6.77 -15.47
CA ALA A 20 10.10 -7.14 -14.38
C ALA A 20 10.18 -8.63 -14.04
N VAL A 21 10.18 -9.50 -15.06
CA VAL A 21 10.36 -10.95 -14.88
C VAL A 21 11.75 -11.28 -14.31
N GLU A 22 12.80 -10.64 -14.79
CA GLU A 22 14.16 -10.83 -14.26
C GLU A 22 14.26 -10.40 -12.79
N LEU A 23 13.63 -9.26 -12.43
CA LEU A 23 13.61 -8.76 -11.06
C LEU A 23 12.84 -9.73 -10.13
N VAL A 24 11.67 -10.22 -10.56
CA VAL A 24 10.92 -11.23 -9.78
C VAL A 24 11.76 -12.47 -9.53
N ASN A 25 12.41 -13.02 -10.56
CA ASN A 25 13.25 -14.20 -10.43
C ASN A 25 14.45 -13.97 -9.48
N THR A 26 15.00 -12.76 -9.48
CA THR A 26 16.08 -12.35 -8.58
C THR A 26 15.60 -12.24 -7.14
N LEU A 27 14.42 -11.61 -6.90
CA LEU A 27 13.89 -11.35 -5.58
C LEU A 27 13.22 -12.58 -4.94
N LYS A 28 12.66 -13.47 -5.73
CA LYS A 28 11.88 -14.64 -5.29
C LYS A 28 12.58 -15.45 -4.17
N PRO A 29 13.85 -15.85 -4.28
CA PRO A 29 14.54 -16.57 -3.20
C PRO A 29 14.85 -15.67 -1.99
N LEU A 30 14.97 -14.36 -2.19
CA LEU A 30 15.35 -13.42 -1.14
C LEU A 30 14.16 -13.02 -0.24
N VAL A 31 12.93 -13.14 -0.75
CA VAL A 31 11.71 -12.75 -0.05
C VAL A 31 10.87 -13.95 0.42
N ALA A 32 11.43 -15.15 0.38
CA ALA A 32 10.80 -16.37 0.84
C ALA A 32 10.66 -16.35 2.39
N ASN A 33 9.56 -15.76 2.87
CA ASN A 33 9.26 -15.59 4.28
C ASN A 33 7.75 -15.72 4.53
N ASP A 34 7.32 -16.83 5.13
CA ASP A 34 5.91 -17.10 5.38
C ASP A 34 5.31 -16.30 6.54
N ASP A 35 6.16 -15.68 7.39
CA ASP A 35 5.73 -14.83 8.50
C ASP A 35 5.27 -13.44 8.05
N VAL A 36 5.51 -13.10 6.76
CA VAL A 36 5.22 -11.80 6.17
C VAL A 36 4.40 -11.99 4.90
N ASP A 37 3.40 -11.14 4.68
CA ASP A 37 2.75 -11.03 3.37
C ASP A 37 3.63 -10.16 2.46
N VAL A 38 4.13 -10.74 1.38
CA VAL A 38 4.97 -10.06 0.40
C VAL A 38 4.14 -9.74 -0.84
N VAL A 39 4.08 -8.45 -1.19
CA VAL A 39 3.29 -7.97 -2.33
C VAL A 39 4.17 -7.17 -3.29
N PHE A 40 4.07 -7.45 -4.58
CA PHE A 40 4.68 -6.61 -5.63
C PHE A 40 3.57 -5.85 -6.36
N CYS A 41 3.48 -4.54 -6.14
CA CYS A 41 2.59 -3.65 -6.87
C CYS A 41 3.34 -3.12 -8.09
N VAL A 42 2.89 -3.53 -9.28
CA VAL A 42 3.62 -3.36 -10.53
C VAL A 42 2.79 -2.58 -11.56
N PRO A 43 3.43 -1.94 -12.56
CA PRO A 43 2.74 -1.33 -13.69
C PRO A 43 1.78 -2.30 -14.38
N ALA A 44 0.67 -1.79 -14.93
CA ALA A 44 -0.36 -2.62 -15.54
C ALA A 44 0.16 -3.53 -16.67
N ILE A 45 1.14 -3.05 -17.44
CA ILE A 45 1.77 -3.81 -18.53
C ILE A 45 2.57 -5.02 -18.03
N ASP A 46 3.02 -5.00 -16.78
CA ASP A 46 3.87 -6.02 -16.18
C ASP A 46 3.08 -7.08 -15.39
N ILE A 47 1.79 -6.85 -15.12
CA ILE A 47 0.98 -7.70 -14.24
C ILE A 47 1.02 -9.17 -14.70
N ILE A 48 0.65 -9.44 -15.95
CA ILE A 48 0.54 -10.82 -16.46
C ILE A 48 1.88 -11.56 -16.40
N PRO A 49 2.98 -11.02 -16.96
CA PRO A 49 4.28 -11.70 -16.90
C PRO A 49 4.82 -11.85 -15.47
N VAL A 50 4.54 -10.90 -14.58
CA VAL A 50 4.97 -10.97 -13.17
C VAL A 50 4.15 -12.00 -12.38
N VAL A 51 2.83 -12.09 -12.61
CA VAL A 51 2.00 -13.14 -12.01
C VAL A 51 2.53 -14.53 -12.41
N GLU A 52 2.89 -14.72 -13.66
CA GLU A 52 3.46 -16.00 -14.13
C GLU A 52 4.82 -16.30 -13.47
N ALA A 53 5.72 -15.32 -13.43
CA ALA A 53 7.04 -15.45 -12.81
C ALA A 53 6.96 -15.71 -11.29
N ALA A 54 5.95 -15.18 -10.60
CA ALA A 54 5.76 -15.35 -9.16
C ALA A 54 5.18 -16.72 -8.77
N LYS A 55 4.70 -17.53 -9.70
CA LYS A 55 4.14 -18.86 -9.39
C LYS A 55 5.07 -19.72 -8.56
N GLY A 56 4.51 -20.43 -7.61
CA GLY A 56 5.26 -21.30 -6.70
C GLY A 56 6.07 -20.55 -5.65
N SER A 57 5.78 -19.27 -5.38
CA SER A 57 6.35 -18.48 -4.30
C SER A 57 5.27 -17.91 -3.38
N ASN A 58 5.71 -17.24 -2.30
CA ASN A 58 4.82 -16.50 -1.39
C ASN A 58 4.48 -15.08 -1.89
N ILE A 59 4.99 -14.67 -3.06
CA ILE A 59 4.77 -13.34 -3.62
C ILE A 59 3.34 -13.23 -4.15
N GLN A 60 2.65 -12.19 -3.72
CA GLN A 60 1.34 -11.81 -4.24
C GLN A 60 1.48 -10.57 -5.12
N ILE A 61 0.67 -10.48 -6.17
CA ILE A 61 0.76 -9.38 -7.11
C ILE A 61 -0.33 -8.36 -6.84
N GLY A 62 0.07 -7.10 -6.82
CA GLY A 62 -0.78 -5.93 -6.74
C GLY A 62 -0.72 -5.08 -8.00
N ALA A 63 -1.79 -4.33 -8.24
CA ALA A 63 -1.81 -3.26 -9.22
C ALA A 63 -1.52 -1.91 -8.54
N GLU A 64 -0.98 -0.95 -9.29
CA GLU A 64 -0.69 0.40 -8.79
C GLU A 64 -1.88 1.36 -8.87
N ASN A 65 -2.95 0.95 -9.53
CA ASN A 65 -4.22 1.64 -9.68
C ASN A 65 -5.26 0.74 -10.32
N MET A 66 -6.52 1.12 -10.23
CA MET A 66 -7.63 0.63 -11.05
C MET A 66 -8.69 1.71 -11.19
N TYR A 67 -9.58 1.55 -12.16
CA TYR A 67 -10.78 2.38 -12.27
C TYR A 67 -11.95 1.77 -11.47
N PHE A 68 -13.02 2.53 -11.26
CA PHE A 68 -14.17 2.11 -10.48
C PHE A 68 -15.38 1.68 -11.34
N GLU A 69 -15.23 1.65 -12.65
CA GLU A 69 -16.27 1.16 -13.57
C GLU A 69 -15.91 -0.24 -14.08
N GLU A 70 -16.93 -1.04 -14.32
CA GLU A 70 -16.76 -2.43 -14.78
C GLU A 70 -16.23 -2.51 -16.21
N LYS A 71 -16.75 -1.63 -17.08
CA LYS A 71 -16.41 -1.51 -18.50
C LYS A 71 -17.00 -0.24 -19.08
N GLY A 72 -16.52 0.19 -20.22
CA GLY A 72 -17.12 1.33 -20.92
C GLY A 72 -16.12 2.20 -21.67
N ALA A 73 -16.55 3.42 -21.99
CA ALA A 73 -15.76 4.39 -22.75
C ALA A 73 -14.81 5.15 -21.82
N PHE A 74 -13.83 4.45 -21.25
CA PHE A 74 -12.82 4.95 -20.32
C PHE A 74 -11.43 4.61 -20.85
N THR A 75 -11.10 5.20 -22.00
CA THR A 75 -9.86 4.90 -22.71
C THR A 75 -8.62 5.07 -21.84
N GLY A 76 -7.84 3.98 -21.70
CA GLY A 76 -6.62 3.94 -20.89
C GLY A 76 -6.80 3.38 -19.48
N GLU A 77 -8.04 3.23 -18.98
CA GLU A 77 -8.31 2.70 -17.65
C GLU A 77 -8.33 1.17 -17.61
N ILE A 78 -8.00 0.63 -16.43
CA ILE A 78 -8.02 -0.80 -16.12
C ILE A 78 -9.15 -1.07 -15.15
N SER A 79 -10.08 -1.97 -15.52
CA SER A 79 -11.22 -2.32 -14.67
C SER A 79 -10.84 -3.33 -13.58
N PRO A 80 -11.63 -3.43 -12.48
CA PRO A 80 -11.44 -4.46 -11.47
C PRO A 80 -11.49 -5.88 -12.04
N ALA A 81 -12.40 -6.14 -12.98
CA ALA A 81 -12.54 -7.44 -13.63
C ALA A 81 -11.27 -7.84 -14.42
N MET A 82 -10.64 -6.88 -15.13
CA MET A 82 -9.36 -7.11 -15.81
C MET A 82 -8.25 -7.51 -14.84
N LEU A 83 -8.20 -6.86 -13.66
CA LEU A 83 -7.20 -7.17 -12.64
C LEU A 83 -7.44 -8.55 -12.00
N THR A 84 -8.70 -8.89 -11.72
CA THR A 84 -9.05 -10.19 -11.15
C THR A 84 -8.71 -11.33 -12.11
N ASP A 85 -9.05 -11.18 -13.39
CA ASP A 85 -8.72 -12.16 -14.43
C ASP A 85 -7.21 -12.34 -14.61
N ALA A 86 -6.45 -11.25 -14.50
CA ALA A 86 -4.98 -11.28 -14.52
C ALA A 86 -4.35 -11.88 -13.25
N GLY A 87 -5.12 -12.20 -12.19
CA GLY A 87 -4.63 -12.83 -10.97
C GLY A 87 -4.17 -11.86 -9.88
N VAL A 88 -4.47 -10.58 -10.00
CA VAL A 88 -4.13 -9.55 -9.01
C VAL A 88 -4.88 -9.79 -7.69
N LYS A 89 -4.20 -9.59 -6.56
CA LYS A 89 -4.74 -9.75 -5.19
C LYS A 89 -4.83 -8.44 -4.42
N TYR A 90 -4.01 -7.46 -4.76
CA TYR A 90 -3.95 -6.16 -4.09
C TYR A 90 -4.04 -5.03 -5.09
N VAL A 91 -4.46 -3.85 -4.65
CA VAL A 91 -4.40 -2.63 -5.46
C VAL A 91 -4.05 -1.42 -4.61
N VAL A 92 -3.06 -0.64 -5.02
CA VAL A 92 -2.72 0.64 -4.42
C VAL A 92 -3.71 1.69 -4.92
N LEU A 93 -4.35 2.42 -4.01
CA LEU A 93 -5.35 3.43 -4.32
C LEU A 93 -5.04 4.74 -3.58
N GLY A 94 -5.10 5.84 -4.29
CA GLY A 94 -4.90 7.17 -3.71
C GLY A 94 -3.44 7.47 -3.36
N HIS A 95 -2.46 6.82 -4.01
CA HIS A 95 -1.04 7.15 -3.83
C HIS A 95 -0.81 8.65 -4.05
N SER A 96 0.09 9.26 -3.27
CA SER A 96 0.35 10.71 -3.31
C SER A 96 0.63 11.23 -4.72
N GLU A 97 1.42 10.51 -5.53
CA GLU A 97 1.68 10.88 -6.93
C GLU A 97 0.40 10.92 -7.77
N ARG A 98 -0.56 10.01 -7.54
CA ARG A 98 -1.82 10.03 -8.26
C ARG A 98 -2.74 11.17 -7.84
N ARG A 99 -2.70 11.55 -6.56
CA ARG A 99 -3.42 12.74 -6.08
C ARG A 99 -2.84 14.01 -6.66
N GLU A 100 -1.52 14.10 -6.72
CA GLU A 100 -0.80 15.30 -7.20
C GLU A 100 -0.87 15.44 -8.73
N TYR A 101 -0.54 14.38 -9.48
CA TYR A 101 -0.36 14.48 -10.94
C TYR A 101 -1.58 14.07 -11.74
N PHE A 102 -2.50 13.31 -11.18
CA PHE A 102 -3.64 12.71 -11.90
C PHE A 102 -4.99 13.07 -11.27
N ALA A 103 -5.05 14.09 -10.43
CA ALA A 103 -6.26 14.63 -9.81
C ALA A 103 -7.11 13.57 -9.08
N GLU A 104 -6.48 12.54 -8.50
CA GLU A 104 -7.19 11.55 -7.71
C GLU A 104 -7.63 12.16 -6.37
N THR A 105 -8.92 12.05 -6.03
CA THR A 105 -9.50 12.59 -4.80
C THR A 105 -9.85 11.49 -3.81
N SER A 106 -10.15 11.84 -2.56
CA SER A 106 -10.60 10.85 -1.56
C SER A 106 -11.93 10.19 -1.95
N GLU A 107 -12.80 10.91 -2.68
CA GLU A 107 -14.07 10.40 -3.21
C GLU A 107 -13.85 9.39 -4.34
N THR A 108 -12.91 9.65 -5.25
CA THR A 108 -12.57 8.68 -6.31
C THR A 108 -11.87 7.46 -5.73
N VAL A 109 -11.02 7.63 -4.71
CA VAL A 109 -10.39 6.54 -3.95
C VAL A 109 -11.47 5.68 -3.28
N ASN A 110 -12.47 6.28 -2.63
CA ASN A 110 -13.57 5.55 -2.03
C ASN A 110 -14.33 4.68 -3.04
N LYS A 111 -14.70 5.23 -4.20
CA LYS A 111 -15.35 4.46 -5.27
C LYS A 111 -14.51 3.26 -5.69
N LYS A 112 -13.20 3.43 -5.82
CA LYS A 112 -12.26 2.35 -6.16
C LYS A 112 -12.16 1.32 -5.04
N MET A 113 -12.12 1.74 -3.77
CA MET A 113 -12.12 0.81 -2.64
C MET A 113 -13.36 -0.09 -2.62
N LEU A 114 -14.55 0.49 -2.79
CA LEU A 114 -15.79 -0.28 -2.85
C LEU A 114 -15.74 -1.33 -3.96
N LYS A 115 -15.27 -0.94 -5.16
CA LYS A 115 -15.11 -1.86 -6.29
C LYS A 115 -14.03 -2.92 -6.06
N ALA A 116 -12.92 -2.58 -5.40
CA ALA A 116 -11.91 -3.57 -5.02
C ALA A 116 -12.51 -4.67 -4.15
N PHE A 117 -13.29 -4.30 -3.13
CA PHE A 117 -13.97 -5.28 -2.26
C PHE A 117 -15.00 -6.13 -3.01
N GLU A 118 -15.79 -5.53 -3.92
CA GLU A 118 -16.76 -6.26 -4.75
C GLU A 118 -16.08 -7.37 -5.59
N HIS A 119 -14.84 -7.13 -6.03
CA HIS A 119 -14.05 -8.06 -6.84
C HIS A 119 -13.06 -8.93 -6.04
N GLY A 120 -13.10 -8.86 -4.71
CA GLY A 120 -12.21 -9.65 -3.85
C GLY A 120 -10.73 -9.23 -3.94
N ILE A 121 -10.46 -8.00 -4.38
CA ILE A 121 -9.12 -7.39 -4.41
C ILE A 121 -8.93 -6.62 -3.10
N THR A 122 -7.82 -6.83 -2.40
CA THR A 122 -7.49 -6.11 -1.17
C THR A 122 -6.96 -4.72 -1.51
N PRO A 123 -7.65 -3.62 -1.11
CA PRO A 123 -7.13 -2.29 -1.32
C PRO A 123 -6.00 -1.96 -0.33
N ILE A 124 -4.95 -1.31 -0.83
CA ILE A 124 -3.93 -0.58 -0.06
C ILE A 124 -4.24 0.90 -0.25
N MET A 125 -4.99 1.48 0.67
CA MET A 125 -5.40 2.88 0.59
C MET A 125 -4.29 3.79 1.13
N CYS A 126 -3.77 4.67 0.28
CA CYS A 126 -2.76 5.66 0.65
C CYS A 126 -3.40 6.94 1.19
N CYS A 127 -2.83 7.44 2.28
CA CYS A 127 -3.13 8.73 2.86
C CYS A 127 -1.85 9.39 3.37
N GLY A 128 -1.83 10.73 3.43
CA GLY A 128 -0.68 11.45 3.90
C GLY A 128 -0.83 12.96 3.76
N GLU A 129 0.04 13.68 4.45
CA GLU A 129 0.08 15.13 4.50
C GLU A 129 1.31 15.69 3.78
N THR A 130 1.18 16.92 3.29
CA THR A 130 2.29 17.74 2.77
C THR A 130 3.11 18.32 3.92
N LEU A 131 4.32 18.83 3.62
CA LEU A 131 5.13 19.55 4.60
C LEU A 131 4.41 20.75 5.19
N GLU A 132 3.73 21.52 4.34
CA GLU A 132 2.97 22.70 4.78
C GLU A 132 1.88 22.32 5.79
N GLN A 133 1.11 21.26 5.52
CA GLN A 133 0.08 20.78 6.45
C GLN A 133 0.67 20.33 7.79
N ARG A 134 1.85 19.70 7.75
CA ARG A 134 2.56 19.30 8.96
C ARG A 134 3.03 20.49 9.76
N GLU A 135 3.63 21.49 9.11
CA GLU A 135 4.11 22.72 9.77
C GLU A 135 2.96 23.58 10.34
N GLN A 136 1.79 23.52 9.71
CA GLN A 136 0.56 24.14 10.20
C GLN A 136 -0.08 23.37 11.40
N GLY A 137 0.40 22.18 11.72
CA GLY A 137 -0.14 21.35 12.80
C GLY A 137 -1.48 20.68 12.50
N VAL A 138 -1.87 20.58 11.21
CA VAL A 138 -3.15 19.99 10.76
C VAL A 138 -3.01 18.56 10.20
N THR A 139 -1.87 17.90 10.42
CA THR A 139 -1.59 16.54 9.94
C THR A 139 -2.75 15.59 10.17
N MET A 140 -3.18 15.46 11.42
CA MET A 140 -4.23 14.48 11.76
C MET A 140 -5.60 14.88 11.25
N ASP A 141 -5.92 16.16 11.16
CA ASP A 141 -7.19 16.61 10.60
C ASP A 141 -7.30 16.21 9.12
N PHE A 142 -6.22 16.41 8.37
CA PHE A 142 -6.15 16.08 6.96
C PHE A 142 -6.17 14.58 6.71
N ILE A 143 -5.38 13.81 7.45
CA ILE A 143 -5.35 12.34 7.34
C ILE A 143 -6.69 11.73 7.75
N ARG A 144 -7.31 12.21 8.84
CA ARG A 144 -8.64 11.77 9.27
C ARG A 144 -9.70 12.03 8.20
N GLN A 145 -9.64 13.18 7.52
CA GLN A 145 -10.54 13.48 6.40
C GLN A 145 -10.35 12.46 5.27
N GLN A 146 -9.11 12.18 4.85
CA GLN A 146 -8.81 11.20 3.80
C GLN A 146 -9.31 9.79 4.19
N VAL A 147 -9.07 9.35 5.43
CA VAL A 147 -9.48 8.04 5.93
C VAL A 147 -11.01 7.96 6.01
N LYS A 148 -11.68 8.95 6.61
CA LYS A 148 -13.15 8.94 6.74
C LYS A 148 -13.86 8.93 5.40
N VAL A 149 -13.38 9.70 4.43
CA VAL A 149 -13.95 9.71 3.07
C VAL A 149 -13.63 8.40 2.34
N GLY A 150 -12.39 7.92 2.41
CA GLY A 150 -11.98 6.67 1.77
C GLY A 150 -12.77 5.45 2.25
N PHE A 151 -13.14 5.41 3.53
CA PHE A 151 -13.91 4.31 4.14
C PHE A 151 -15.43 4.54 4.17
N LEU A 152 -15.94 5.59 3.51
CA LEU A 152 -17.39 5.83 3.44
C LEU A 152 -18.11 4.64 2.79
N ASN A 153 -19.17 4.13 3.44
CA ASN A 153 -19.94 2.94 2.99
C ASN A 153 -19.12 1.61 2.93
N VAL A 154 -17.89 1.57 3.40
CA VAL A 154 -17.15 0.32 3.59
C VAL A 154 -17.64 -0.34 4.87
N THR A 155 -17.98 -1.62 4.82
CA THR A 155 -18.44 -2.36 6.03
C THR A 155 -17.27 -2.67 6.96
N ALA A 156 -17.53 -2.88 8.25
CA ALA A 156 -16.50 -3.28 9.22
C ALA A 156 -15.75 -4.55 8.80
N ASN A 157 -16.43 -5.53 8.21
CA ASN A 157 -15.82 -6.76 7.72
C ASN A 157 -14.86 -6.51 6.54
N GLN A 158 -15.22 -5.63 5.62
CA GLN A 158 -14.33 -5.21 4.53
C GLN A 158 -13.12 -4.42 5.08
N ALA A 159 -13.37 -3.48 5.99
CA ALA A 159 -12.32 -2.67 6.61
C ALA A 159 -11.23 -3.53 7.30
N LYS A 160 -11.62 -4.63 7.96
CA LYS A 160 -10.68 -5.58 8.58
C LYS A 160 -9.68 -6.21 7.59
N THR A 161 -10.05 -6.30 6.32
CA THR A 161 -9.21 -6.89 5.27
C THR A 161 -8.38 -5.85 4.51
N ALA A 162 -8.73 -4.57 4.60
CA ALA A 162 -8.02 -3.49 3.96
C ALA A 162 -6.63 -3.26 4.56
N VAL A 163 -5.80 -2.56 3.81
CA VAL A 163 -4.53 -2.01 4.27
C VAL A 163 -4.58 -0.49 4.10
N ILE A 164 -4.06 0.26 5.08
CA ILE A 164 -3.83 1.70 4.94
C ILE A 164 -2.34 1.94 4.87
N ALA A 165 -1.87 2.71 3.89
CA ALA A 165 -0.48 3.12 3.77
C ALA A 165 -0.37 4.62 4.12
N TYR A 166 0.32 4.92 5.21
CA TYR A 166 0.63 6.29 5.58
C TYR A 166 1.87 6.78 4.84
N GLU A 167 1.69 7.80 4.04
CA GLU A 167 2.73 8.41 3.23
C GLU A 167 3.01 9.85 3.73
N PRO A 168 4.06 10.11 4.56
CA PRO A 168 4.51 11.47 4.79
C PRO A 168 5.06 12.03 3.47
N ILE A 169 4.23 12.78 2.70
CA ILE A 169 4.55 13.21 1.33
C ILE A 169 5.87 14.01 1.31
N TRP A 170 6.11 14.78 2.36
CA TRP A 170 7.33 15.56 2.56
C TRP A 170 8.60 14.72 2.75
N ALA A 171 8.46 13.41 3.01
CA ALA A 171 9.56 12.46 3.18
C ALA A 171 9.71 11.48 1.99
N ILE A 172 8.94 11.64 0.91
CA ILE A 172 9.01 10.77 -0.27
C ILE A 172 9.91 11.41 -1.31
N GLY A 173 11.07 10.79 -1.59
CA GLY A 173 11.97 11.26 -2.66
C GLY A 173 12.69 12.57 -2.38
N THR A 174 12.55 13.15 -1.20
CA THR A 174 13.10 14.48 -0.86
C THR A 174 14.45 14.40 -0.12
N GLY A 175 14.88 13.19 0.29
CA GLY A 175 16.02 13.00 1.17
C GLY A 175 15.72 13.25 2.65
N LYS A 176 14.52 13.75 3.00
CA LYS A 176 14.04 13.82 4.38
C LYS A 176 13.41 12.47 4.77
N THR A 177 13.49 12.12 6.04
CA THR A 177 12.85 10.93 6.62
C THR A 177 12.07 11.33 7.84
N ALA A 178 10.86 10.81 7.99
CA ALA A 178 10.17 10.89 9.28
C ALA A 178 10.94 10.05 10.31
N THR A 179 10.97 10.48 11.57
CA THR A 179 11.48 9.63 12.63
C THR A 179 10.51 8.47 12.89
N THR A 180 11.00 7.41 13.55
CA THR A 180 10.16 6.26 13.91
C THR A 180 8.97 6.68 14.77
N GLU A 181 9.20 7.61 15.71
CA GLU A 181 8.16 8.15 16.59
C GLU A 181 7.11 8.94 15.81
N GLN A 182 7.54 9.75 14.83
CA GLN A 182 6.61 10.49 13.96
C GLN A 182 5.75 9.56 13.11
N ALA A 183 6.34 8.49 12.59
CA ALA A 183 5.61 7.47 11.83
C ALA A 183 4.59 6.73 12.72
N GLU A 184 5.01 6.32 13.92
CA GLU A 184 4.16 5.62 14.90
C GLU A 184 3.02 6.52 15.37
N GLU A 185 3.28 7.80 15.70
CA GLU A 185 2.25 8.76 16.12
C GLU A 185 1.10 8.83 15.10
N VAL A 186 1.43 8.97 13.82
CA VAL A 186 0.42 9.10 12.77
C VAL A 186 -0.28 7.77 12.52
N CYS A 187 0.42 6.66 12.47
CA CYS A 187 -0.18 5.33 12.32
C CYS A 187 -1.13 4.99 13.48
N LYS A 188 -0.78 5.37 14.71
CA LYS A 188 -1.65 5.29 15.89
C LYS A 188 -2.90 6.15 15.72
N GLY A 189 -2.75 7.38 15.24
CA GLY A 189 -3.86 8.28 14.95
C GLY A 189 -4.81 7.75 13.87
N ILE A 190 -4.27 7.12 12.81
CA ILE A 190 -5.06 6.43 11.79
C ILE A 190 -5.86 5.28 12.40
N ARG A 191 -5.24 4.45 13.24
CA ARG A 191 -5.90 3.34 13.93
C ARG A 191 -7.02 3.82 14.85
N ALA A 192 -6.79 4.90 15.59
CA ALA A 192 -7.82 5.53 16.41
C ALA A 192 -8.99 6.06 15.55
N CYS A 193 -8.71 6.62 14.37
CA CYS A 193 -9.75 7.06 13.44
C CYS A 193 -10.61 5.88 12.93
N ILE A 194 -10.02 4.72 12.67
CA ILE A 194 -10.76 3.51 12.30
C ILE A 194 -11.63 3.01 13.48
N ALA A 195 -11.14 3.08 14.73
CA ALA A 195 -11.93 2.75 15.90
C ALA A 195 -13.16 3.66 16.05
N GLU A 196 -13.04 4.95 15.75
CA GLU A 196 -14.16 5.90 15.76
C GLU A 196 -15.17 5.63 14.63
N ILE A 197 -14.72 5.19 13.43
CA ILE A 197 -15.62 4.91 12.30
C ILE A 197 -16.39 3.61 12.56
N TYR A 198 -15.77 2.62 13.17
CA TYR A 198 -16.32 1.29 13.37
C TYR A 198 -16.33 0.85 14.83
N ASP A 199 -15.25 0.23 15.27
CA ASP A 199 -15.01 -0.29 16.62
C ASP A 199 -13.53 -0.65 16.83
N ASP A 200 -13.18 -0.93 18.09
CA ASP A 200 -11.82 -1.34 18.48
C ASP A 200 -11.40 -2.67 17.82
N ALA A 201 -12.31 -3.60 17.61
CA ALA A 201 -12.02 -4.89 17.00
C ALA A 201 -11.65 -4.74 15.53
N THR A 202 -12.31 -3.84 14.81
CA THR A 202 -11.97 -3.49 13.42
C THR A 202 -10.63 -2.76 13.35
N ALA A 203 -10.41 -1.80 14.23
CA ALA A 203 -9.14 -1.08 14.34
C ALA A 203 -7.96 -2.00 14.69
N ALA A 204 -8.20 -3.00 15.55
CA ALA A 204 -7.18 -3.99 15.90
C ALA A 204 -6.86 -4.97 14.75
N ALA A 205 -7.77 -5.16 13.80
CA ALA A 205 -7.60 -6.10 12.70
C ALA A 205 -6.96 -5.47 11.45
N ILE A 206 -7.30 -4.22 11.14
CA ILE A 206 -6.77 -3.52 9.94
C ILE A 206 -5.26 -3.36 10.03
N ARG A 207 -4.57 -3.54 8.90
CA ARG A 207 -3.12 -3.37 8.81
C ARG A 207 -2.78 -1.95 8.33
N ILE A 208 -1.76 -1.35 8.95
CA ILE A 208 -1.29 -0.01 8.62
C ILE A 208 0.19 -0.10 8.24
N GLN A 209 0.51 0.28 7.01
CA GLN A 209 1.88 0.35 6.49
C GLN A 209 2.44 1.76 6.65
N TYR A 210 3.74 1.85 6.86
CA TYR A 210 4.48 3.09 6.66
C TYR A 210 4.97 3.16 5.21
N GLY A 211 4.60 4.24 4.50
CA GLY A 211 4.90 4.47 3.08
C GLY A 211 5.95 5.56 2.82
N GLY A 212 6.63 6.03 3.86
CA GLY A 212 7.80 6.90 3.69
C GLY A 212 9.05 6.12 3.31
N SER A 213 10.22 6.70 3.57
CA SER A 213 11.51 6.06 3.25
C SER A 213 11.77 4.86 4.16
N VAL A 214 11.68 3.65 3.59
CA VAL A 214 12.02 2.38 4.26
C VAL A 214 13.22 1.76 3.55
N ASN A 215 14.18 1.30 4.33
CA ASN A 215 15.35 0.56 3.87
C ASN A 215 15.73 -0.54 4.88
N ALA A 216 16.72 -1.38 4.53
CA ALA A 216 17.14 -2.50 5.37
C ALA A 216 17.60 -2.09 6.79
N LYS A 217 18.09 -0.85 6.98
CA LYS A 217 18.56 -0.37 8.29
C LYS A 217 17.41 0.15 9.15
N THR A 218 16.40 0.79 8.54
CA THR A 218 15.28 1.40 9.27
C THR A 218 14.09 0.46 9.47
N ALA A 219 13.96 -0.58 8.64
CA ALA A 219 12.86 -1.52 8.70
C ALA A 219 12.70 -2.20 10.08
N PRO A 220 13.75 -2.69 10.76
CA PRO A 220 13.59 -3.35 12.07
C PRO A 220 12.97 -2.43 13.11
N GLU A 221 13.42 -1.20 13.21
CA GLU A 221 12.91 -0.23 14.18
C GLU A 221 11.48 0.22 13.87
N LEU A 222 11.19 0.52 12.59
CA LEU A 222 9.86 0.91 12.14
C LEU A 222 8.84 -0.21 12.36
N PHE A 223 9.17 -1.45 11.99
CA PHE A 223 8.23 -2.56 12.06
C PHE A 223 8.10 -3.17 13.47
N ALA A 224 8.96 -2.76 14.41
CA ALA A 224 8.80 -3.06 15.82
C ALA A 224 7.72 -2.20 16.51
N GLN A 225 7.29 -1.09 15.87
CA GLN A 225 6.26 -0.22 16.44
C GLN A 225 4.90 -0.91 16.48
N GLU A 226 4.09 -0.57 17.49
CA GLU A 226 2.80 -1.21 17.76
C GLU A 226 1.79 -1.00 16.63
N ASN A 227 1.79 0.19 16.03
CA ASN A 227 0.79 0.58 15.04
C ASN A 227 1.28 0.51 13.60
N ILE A 228 2.54 0.10 13.36
CA ILE A 228 3.11 -0.09 12.02
C ILE A 228 3.15 -1.59 11.70
N ASP A 229 2.34 -2.01 10.73
CA ASP A 229 2.18 -3.40 10.33
C ASP A 229 3.00 -3.79 9.09
N GLY A 230 4.02 -3.00 8.76
CA GLY A 230 4.92 -3.22 7.63
C GLY A 230 5.14 -1.96 6.80
N GLY A 231 5.47 -2.11 5.53
CA GLY A 231 5.83 -0.98 4.68
C GLY A 231 5.30 -1.04 3.26
N LEU A 232 4.99 0.14 2.69
CA LEU A 232 4.84 0.34 1.25
C LEU A 232 6.15 0.94 0.73
N VAL A 233 6.97 0.10 0.09
CA VAL A 233 8.38 0.37 -0.19
C VAL A 233 8.54 0.79 -1.66
N GLY A 234 9.09 1.97 -1.91
CA GLY A 234 9.38 2.46 -3.27
C GLY A 234 10.69 1.88 -3.84
N GLY A 235 11.65 2.71 -4.18
CA GLY A 235 12.86 2.36 -4.92
C GLY A 235 13.70 1.21 -4.35
N ALA A 236 13.66 0.95 -3.04
CA ALA A 236 14.33 -0.21 -2.44
C ALA A 236 13.70 -1.54 -2.86
N SER A 237 12.42 -1.54 -3.29
CA SER A 237 11.74 -2.76 -3.78
C SER A 237 12.21 -3.21 -5.17
N LEU A 238 12.95 -2.37 -5.87
CA LEU A 238 13.54 -2.67 -7.18
C LEU A 238 14.98 -3.25 -7.08
N LYS A 239 15.40 -3.64 -5.87
CA LYS A 239 16.79 -4.07 -5.59
C LYS A 239 16.80 -5.29 -4.68
N PRO A 240 17.89 -6.08 -4.68
CA PRO A 240 18.07 -7.20 -3.73
C PRO A 240 17.89 -6.82 -2.26
N ASP A 241 18.15 -5.56 -1.89
CA ASP A 241 17.95 -5.02 -0.54
C ASP A 241 16.50 -5.19 -0.04
N PHE A 242 15.53 -5.37 -0.93
CA PHE A 242 14.15 -5.67 -0.57
C PHE A 242 14.04 -6.97 0.24
N GLY A 243 14.89 -7.95 -0.06
CA GLY A 243 14.98 -9.18 0.73
C GLY A 243 15.32 -8.93 2.20
N ALA A 244 16.22 -7.99 2.48
CA ALA A 244 16.56 -7.63 3.86
C ALA A 244 15.42 -6.87 4.56
N ILE A 245 14.62 -6.08 3.82
CA ILE A 245 13.43 -5.42 4.37
C ILE A 245 12.34 -6.46 4.72
N VAL A 246 12.12 -7.44 3.85
CA VAL A 246 11.16 -8.54 4.09
C VAL A 246 11.59 -9.40 5.28
N ASN A 247 12.88 -9.61 5.47
CA ASN A 247 13.46 -10.41 6.55
C ASN A 247 13.96 -9.55 7.72
N TYR A 248 13.37 -8.41 7.99
CA TYR A 248 13.77 -7.39 8.96
C TYR A 248 14.02 -7.91 10.40
N ASN A 249 13.47 -9.07 10.74
CA ASN A 249 13.54 -9.70 12.06
C ASN A 249 14.39 -10.99 12.09
N LYS A 250 15.15 -11.27 11.04
CA LYS A 250 16.02 -12.46 10.93
C LYS A 250 17.49 -12.11 11.07
#